data_552f187cad3e87c15554a549566dafec
#
_entry.id   552f187cad3e87c15554a549566dafec
#
_cell.length_a   1.000
_cell.length_b   1.000
_cell.length_c   1.000
_cell.angle_alpha   90.00
_cell.angle_beta   90.00
_cell.angle_gamma   90.00
#
_symmetry.space_group_name_H-M   'P 1'
#
loop_
_entity.id
_entity.type
_entity.pdbx_description
1 polymer ?
#
loop_
_entity_poly.entity_id
_entity_poly.type
_entity_poly.pdbx_seq_one_letter_code
_entity_poly.pdbx_strand_id
1 'polypeptide(L)'
;MRATSQRTFAKRPLPYGDGVARVERYGPGEEATEFDPGDFVLTHRHNPISRLISAGQRWRFRGAEAVYAHWSHSALVVGRDGALVEAESTGVRRSPISRYRANEYHLVRLGPEFGADGRRRSVDYANAHVGKAFGYLALLGSAIFLLTGWSLRLMRADHQICSGLVVRALHAGGLLLDLDPDITLPADLATRFGVRART
;
A
#
# COMPACT_ATOMS: atom_id res chain seq x y z
N MET A 1 -9.68 -6.03 34.98
CA MET A 1 -8.42 -6.34 34.31
C MET A 1 -8.70 -7.09 33.01
N ARG A 2 -8.65 -6.41 31.85
CA ARG A 2 -8.81 -7.06 30.55
C ARG A 2 -7.42 -7.31 29.99
N ALA A 3 -7.09 -8.58 29.74
CA ALA A 3 -5.84 -9.01 29.18
C ALA A 3 -5.61 -8.36 27.79
N THR A 4 -4.54 -7.62 27.67
CA THR A 4 -4.04 -7.06 26.42
C THR A 4 -3.50 -8.20 25.58
N SER A 5 -4.29 -8.68 24.61
CA SER A 5 -3.85 -9.67 23.64
C SER A 5 -2.71 -9.08 22.82
N GLN A 6 -1.49 -9.50 23.09
CA GLN A 6 -0.36 -9.33 22.19
C GLN A 6 -0.67 -10.17 20.93
N ARG A 7 -1.20 -9.56 19.89
CA ARG A 7 -1.26 -10.18 18.57
C ARG A 7 0.15 -10.22 18.01
N THR A 8 0.79 -11.36 18.18
CA THR A 8 2.02 -11.70 17.47
C THR A 8 1.68 -11.72 15.98
N PHE A 9 2.16 -10.74 15.23
CA PHE A 9 2.05 -10.77 13.77
C PHE A 9 2.68 -12.05 13.26
N ALA A 10 1.89 -12.85 12.56
CA ALA A 10 2.37 -14.07 11.94
C ALA A 10 3.53 -13.71 10.98
N LYS A 11 4.74 -14.12 11.33
CA LYS A 11 6.00 -13.87 10.64
C LYS A 11 6.16 -14.66 9.34
N ARG A 12 5.09 -14.93 8.60
CA ARG A 12 5.21 -15.57 7.28
C ARG A 12 4.32 -14.84 6.28
N PRO A 13 4.94 -14.24 5.24
CA PRO A 13 4.20 -14.03 4.02
C PRO A 13 3.80 -15.42 3.53
N LEU A 14 2.51 -15.72 3.53
CA LEU A 14 2.02 -16.76 2.66
C LEU A 14 2.32 -16.25 1.25
N PRO A 15 3.18 -16.92 0.45
CA PRO A 15 3.23 -16.59 -0.95
C PRO A 15 1.78 -16.70 -1.43
N TYR A 16 1.22 -15.62 -1.96
CA TYR A 16 0.10 -15.78 -2.85
C TYR A 16 0.65 -16.69 -3.95
N GLY A 17 0.09 -17.90 -4.05
CA GLY A 17 0.52 -18.88 -5.02
C GLY A 17 0.51 -18.28 -6.42
N ASP A 18 1.33 -18.84 -7.30
CA ASP A 18 1.38 -18.49 -8.72
C ASP A 18 -0.06 -18.38 -9.27
N GLY A 19 -0.51 -17.18 -9.60
CA GLY A 19 -1.86 -16.90 -10.10
C GLY A 19 -2.57 -15.71 -9.44
N VAL A 20 -2.32 -15.39 -8.17
CA VAL A 20 -3.05 -14.32 -7.44
C VAL A 20 -2.56 -12.93 -7.78
N ALA A 21 -1.28 -12.77 -8.09
CA ALA A 21 -0.73 -11.50 -8.56
C ALA A 21 0.56 -11.69 -9.36
N ARG A 22 0.77 -10.81 -10.35
CA ARG A 22 2.01 -10.67 -11.10
C ARG A 22 2.61 -9.29 -10.83
N VAL A 23 3.93 -9.21 -10.64
CA VAL A 23 4.64 -7.95 -10.40
C VAL A 23 5.38 -7.54 -11.66
N GLU A 24 5.03 -6.39 -12.21
CA GLU A 24 5.76 -5.74 -13.30
C GLU A 24 6.64 -4.63 -12.74
N ARG A 25 7.90 -4.57 -13.19
CA ARG A 25 8.93 -3.73 -12.58
C ARG A 25 9.37 -2.66 -13.56
N TYR A 26 9.22 -1.40 -13.15
CA TYR A 26 9.58 -0.23 -13.95
C TYR A 26 10.63 0.60 -13.21
N GLY A 27 11.76 0.82 -13.87
CA GLY A 27 12.83 1.72 -13.41
C GLY A 27 12.57 3.17 -13.81
N PRO A 28 13.44 4.09 -13.37
CA PRO A 28 13.37 5.49 -13.80
C PRO A 28 13.43 5.61 -15.33
N GLY A 29 12.46 6.32 -15.91
CA GLY A 29 12.32 6.50 -17.35
C GLY A 29 11.46 5.44 -18.05
N GLU A 30 11.18 4.31 -17.41
CA GLU A 30 10.28 3.27 -17.91
C GLU A 30 8.84 3.59 -17.55
N GLU A 31 7.87 3.17 -18.38
CA GLU A 31 6.45 3.41 -18.15
C GLU A 31 5.61 2.22 -18.59
N ALA A 32 4.65 1.84 -17.76
CA ALA A 32 3.65 0.84 -18.12
C ALA A 32 2.72 1.39 -19.20
N THR A 33 2.31 0.56 -20.14
CA THR A 33 1.41 0.94 -21.25
C THR A 33 0.00 0.39 -21.09
N GLU A 34 -0.18 -0.62 -20.27
CA GLU A 34 -1.47 -1.27 -20.04
C GLU A 34 -1.83 -1.22 -18.55
N PHE A 35 -3.09 -0.97 -18.25
CA PHE A 35 -3.57 -0.86 -16.87
C PHE A 35 -4.93 -1.54 -16.72
N ASP A 36 -5.06 -2.33 -15.65
CA ASP A 36 -6.34 -2.88 -15.23
C ASP A 36 -6.80 -2.19 -13.94
N PRO A 37 -7.97 -1.54 -13.94
CA PRO A 37 -8.51 -0.95 -12.71
C PRO A 37 -8.62 -1.99 -11.60
N GLY A 38 -8.24 -1.60 -10.38
CA GLY A 38 -8.14 -2.49 -9.22
C GLY A 38 -6.73 -3.02 -8.96
N ASP A 39 -5.81 -2.96 -9.91
CA ASP A 39 -4.39 -3.17 -9.67
C ASP A 39 -3.82 -2.04 -8.82
N PHE A 40 -2.61 -2.20 -8.28
CA PHE A 40 -1.99 -1.13 -7.49
C PHE A 40 -0.49 -1.00 -7.76
N VAL A 41 0.05 0.15 -7.44
CA VAL A 41 1.48 0.43 -7.56
C VAL A 41 2.13 0.58 -6.20
N LEU A 42 3.40 0.16 -6.12
CA LEU A 42 4.34 0.50 -5.06
C LEU A 42 5.46 1.33 -5.66
N THR A 43 5.83 2.43 -4.99
CA THR A 43 6.91 3.31 -5.45
C THR A 43 7.78 3.79 -4.31
N HIS A 44 9.03 4.09 -4.63
CA HIS A 44 9.95 4.77 -3.73
C HIS A 44 9.93 6.27 -4.02
N ARG A 45 9.62 7.08 -2.99
CA ARG A 45 9.57 8.55 -3.10
C ARG A 45 10.58 9.20 -2.19
N HIS A 46 11.08 10.37 -2.59
CA HIS A 46 12.15 11.09 -1.89
C HIS A 46 11.67 12.32 -1.10
N ASN A 47 10.40 12.37 -0.68
CA ASN A 47 9.88 13.44 0.16
C ASN A 47 10.13 13.18 1.67
N PRO A 48 10.01 14.21 2.56
CA PRO A 48 10.27 14.04 4.01
C PRO A 48 9.42 12.95 4.67
N ILE A 49 8.14 12.84 4.31
CA ILE A 49 7.23 11.81 4.85
C ILE A 49 7.69 10.42 4.42
N SER A 50 8.06 10.24 3.15
CA SER A 50 8.59 8.98 2.64
C SER A 50 9.90 8.58 3.33
N ARG A 51 10.77 9.54 3.65
CA ARG A 51 11.99 9.28 4.42
C ARG A 51 11.68 8.77 5.82
N LEU A 52 10.70 9.37 6.50
CA LEU A 52 10.26 8.93 7.83
C LEU A 52 9.69 7.50 7.77
N ILE A 53 8.81 7.22 6.80
CA ILE A 53 8.24 5.88 6.57
C ILE A 53 9.36 4.87 6.34
N SER A 54 10.29 5.17 5.42
CA SER A 54 11.40 4.27 5.10
C SER A 54 12.33 4.03 6.30
N ALA A 55 12.60 5.05 7.12
CA ALA A 55 13.41 4.90 8.32
C ALA A 55 12.74 3.95 9.34
N GLY A 56 11.45 4.14 9.60
CA GLY A 56 10.66 3.26 10.48
C GLY A 56 10.59 1.83 9.93
N GLN A 57 10.39 1.68 8.63
CA GLN A 57 10.36 0.36 7.99
C GLN A 57 11.70 -0.38 8.09
N ARG A 58 12.85 0.30 7.87
CA ARG A 58 14.19 -0.31 8.00
C ARG A 58 14.46 -0.82 9.41
N TRP A 59 13.88 -0.23 10.43
CA TRP A 59 14.01 -0.71 11.79
C TRP A 59 13.21 -2.01 12.03
N ARG A 60 12.03 -2.15 11.39
CA ARG A 60 11.16 -3.33 11.53
C ARG A 60 11.54 -4.47 10.58
N PHE A 61 11.83 -4.14 9.30
CA PHE A 61 12.18 -5.12 8.27
C PHE A 61 13.69 -5.28 8.20
N ARG A 62 14.22 -6.41 8.70
CA ARG A 62 15.66 -6.69 8.79
C ARG A 62 16.02 -8.00 8.10
N GLY A 63 17.32 -8.20 7.84
CA GLY A 63 17.80 -9.41 7.17
C GLY A 63 17.19 -9.58 5.79
N ALA A 64 16.64 -10.75 5.49
CA ALA A 64 16.03 -11.05 4.21
C ALA A 64 14.79 -10.20 3.86
N GLU A 65 14.15 -9.61 4.87
CA GLU A 65 12.96 -8.76 4.66
C GLU A 65 13.32 -7.29 4.38
N ALA A 66 14.59 -6.90 4.56
CA ALA A 66 15.03 -5.51 4.34
C ALA A 66 14.73 -4.98 2.93
N VAL A 67 14.67 -5.86 1.93
CA VAL A 67 14.33 -5.53 0.54
C VAL A 67 12.93 -4.94 0.38
N TYR A 68 12.01 -5.23 1.29
CA TYR A 68 10.64 -4.70 1.26
C TYR A 68 10.54 -3.29 1.87
N ALA A 69 11.48 -2.91 2.75
CA ALA A 69 11.53 -1.58 3.37
C ALA A 69 11.87 -0.45 2.38
N HIS A 70 12.18 -0.79 1.14
CA HIS A 70 12.42 0.15 0.05
C HIS A 70 11.18 1.00 -0.28
N TRP A 71 10.02 0.37 -0.30
CA TRP A 71 8.77 1.00 -0.73
C TRP A 71 8.25 2.00 0.29
N SER A 72 7.95 3.21 -0.14
CA SER A 72 7.52 4.30 0.75
C SER A 72 6.13 4.86 0.42
N HIS A 73 5.53 4.40 -0.68
CA HIS A 73 4.21 4.87 -1.12
C HIS A 73 3.49 3.80 -1.94
N SER A 74 2.15 3.88 -1.95
CA SER A 74 1.29 3.03 -2.78
C SER A 74 0.07 3.79 -3.28
N ALA A 75 -0.48 3.37 -4.43
CA ALA A 75 -1.66 3.94 -5.05
C ALA A 75 -2.47 2.86 -5.78
N LEU A 76 -3.79 3.00 -5.82
CA LEU A 76 -4.67 2.10 -6.56
C LEU A 76 -4.84 2.59 -8.00
N VAL A 77 -4.76 1.70 -8.98
CA VAL A 77 -5.11 1.97 -10.37
C VAL A 77 -6.63 2.02 -10.50
N VAL A 78 -7.16 3.11 -11.03
CA VAL A 78 -8.62 3.32 -11.18
C VAL A 78 -9.08 3.53 -12.60
N GLY A 79 -8.14 3.63 -13.56
CA GLY A 79 -8.45 3.81 -14.98
C GLY A 79 -7.49 3.04 -15.88
N ARG A 80 -7.98 2.63 -17.06
CA ARG A 80 -7.16 1.98 -18.11
C ARG A 80 -6.15 2.93 -18.76
N ASP A 81 -6.30 4.23 -18.52
CA ASP A 81 -5.38 5.30 -18.89
C ASP A 81 -4.24 5.51 -17.90
N GLY A 82 -4.14 4.66 -16.87
CA GLY A 82 -3.15 4.79 -15.80
C GLY A 82 -3.52 5.83 -14.75
N ALA A 83 -4.81 6.19 -14.66
CA ALA A 83 -5.29 7.01 -13.56
C ALA A 83 -5.19 6.25 -12.23
N LEU A 84 -4.67 6.93 -11.20
CA LEU A 84 -4.49 6.42 -9.85
C LEU A 84 -5.37 7.17 -8.86
N VAL A 85 -5.72 6.51 -7.76
CA VAL A 85 -6.17 7.17 -6.51
C VAL A 85 -5.18 6.85 -5.41
N GLU A 86 -4.72 7.89 -4.74
CA GLU A 86 -3.68 7.81 -3.72
C GLU A 86 -3.93 8.77 -2.55
N ALA A 87 -3.50 8.39 -1.35
CA ALA A 87 -3.51 9.27 -0.19
C ALA A 87 -2.13 9.92 -0.04
N GLU A 88 -2.10 11.24 -0.11
CA GLU A 88 -0.91 12.08 0.08
C GLU A 88 -1.11 13.08 1.23
N SER A 89 -0.07 13.81 1.60
CA SER A 89 -0.13 14.82 2.66
C SER A 89 -1.24 15.87 2.47
N THR A 90 -1.66 16.10 1.25
CA THR A 90 -2.76 17.04 0.90
C THR A 90 -4.14 16.39 0.89
N GLY A 91 -4.24 15.09 1.15
CA GLY A 91 -5.48 14.31 1.11
C GLY A 91 -5.48 13.21 0.05
N VAL A 92 -6.63 12.56 -0.11
CA VAL A 92 -6.85 11.55 -1.14
C VAL A 92 -7.17 12.25 -2.47
N ARG A 93 -6.43 11.90 -3.51
CA ARG A 93 -6.59 12.54 -4.82
C ARG A 93 -6.39 11.58 -5.97
N ARG A 94 -6.82 11.99 -7.17
CA ARG A 94 -6.47 11.35 -8.43
C ARG A 94 -5.16 11.91 -8.98
N SER A 95 -4.37 11.05 -9.60
CA SER A 95 -3.14 11.42 -10.30
C SER A 95 -2.85 10.46 -11.45
N PRO A 96 -2.10 10.87 -12.48
CA PRO A 96 -1.64 9.93 -13.51
C PRO A 96 -0.42 9.15 -13.02
N ILE A 97 -0.26 7.91 -13.48
CA ILE A 97 0.91 7.07 -13.15
C ILE A 97 2.21 7.68 -13.69
N SER A 98 2.14 8.44 -14.78
CA SER A 98 3.29 9.12 -15.38
C SER A 98 4.04 10.04 -14.41
N ARG A 99 3.40 10.48 -13.32
CA ARG A 99 4.10 11.22 -12.24
C ARG A 99 5.21 10.42 -11.58
N TYR A 100 5.17 9.08 -11.69
CA TYR A 100 6.20 8.19 -11.14
C TYR A 100 7.31 7.85 -12.13
N ARG A 101 7.24 8.34 -13.37
CA ARG A 101 8.22 8.05 -14.43
C ARG A 101 9.67 8.34 -14.02
N ALA A 102 9.92 9.33 -13.15
CA ALA A 102 11.26 9.64 -12.65
C ALA A 102 11.72 8.73 -11.50
N ASN A 103 10.85 7.87 -10.99
CA ASN A 103 11.11 7.01 -9.83
C ASN A 103 10.98 5.53 -10.24
N GLU A 104 11.57 4.66 -9.44
CA GLU A 104 11.22 3.24 -9.50
C GLU A 104 9.80 3.04 -8.99
N TYR A 105 8.98 2.33 -9.76
CA TYR A 105 7.69 1.83 -9.31
C TYR A 105 7.43 0.42 -9.83
N HIS A 106 6.70 -0.38 -9.05
CA HIS A 106 6.28 -1.70 -9.46
C HIS A 106 4.75 -1.75 -9.49
N LEU A 107 4.21 -2.27 -10.59
CA LEU A 107 2.78 -2.50 -10.78
C LEU A 107 2.46 -3.93 -10.36
N VAL A 108 1.57 -4.06 -9.39
CA VAL A 108 1.04 -5.34 -8.92
C VAL A 108 -0.28 -5.60 -9.63
N ARG A 109 -0.26 -6.54 -10.54
CA ARG A 109 -1.43 -6.98 -11.29
C ARG A 109 -2.12 -8.09 -10.54
N LEU A 110 -3.35 -7.88 -10.18
CA LEU A 110 -4.17 -8.89 -9.52
C LEU A 110 -4.67 -9.91 -10.55
N GLY A 111 -4.68 -11.17 -10.15
CA GLY A 111 -5.11 -12.28 -10.99
C GLY A 111 -6.61 -12.25 -11.34
N PRO A 112 -7.04 -13.14 -12.25
CA PRO A 112 -8.43 -13.20 -12.72
C PRO A 112 -9.42 -13.56 -11.63
N GLU A 113 -8.98 -14.23 -10.55
CA GLU A 113 -9.80 -14.59 -9.39
C GLU A 113 -10.34 -13.35 -8.63
N PHE A 114 -9.70 -12.20 -8.76
CA PHE A 114 -10.23 -10.94 -8.20
C PHE A 114 -11.49 -10.49 -8.95
N GLY A 115 -11.67 -10.91 -10.19
CA GLY A 115 -12.85 -10.75 -11.00
C GLY A 115 -13.23 -9.30 -11.30
N ALA A 116 -14.11 -9.12 -12.28
CA ALA A 116 -14.55 -7.78 -12.71
C ALA A 116 -15.30 -7.03 -11.59
N ASP A 117 -16.14 -7.73 -10.84
CA ASP A 117 -16.92 -7.15 -9.75
C ASP A 117 -16.04 -6.74 -8.56
N GLY A 118 -15.02 -7.53 -8.23
CA GLY A 118 -14.04 -7.17 -7.21
C GLY A 118 -13.28 -5.91 -7.60
N ARG A 119 -12.79 -5.86 -8.84
CA ARG A 119 -12.10 -4.68 -9.40
C ARG A 119 -12.99 -3.44 -9.37
N ARG A 120 -14.24 -3.55 -9.80
CA ARG A 120 -15.20 -2.44 -9.77
C ARG A 120 -15.39 -1.92 -8.34
N ARG A 121 -15.70 -2.79 -7.36
CA ARG A 121 -15.89 -2.38 -5.96
C ARG A 121 -14.65 -1.72 -5.36
N SER A 122 -13.44 -2.20 -5.69
CA SER A 122 -12.19 -1.57 -5.24
C SER A 122 -12.05 -0.16 -5.79
N VAL A 123 -12.31 0.02 -7.08
CA VAL A 123 -12.26 1.32 -7.76
C VAL A 123 -13.31 2.28 -7.20
N ASP A 124 -14.54 1.81 -7.02
CA ASP A 124 -15.64 2.61 -6.47
C ASP A 124 -15.30 3.08 -5.04
N TYR A 125 -14.75 2.17 -4.21
CA TYR A 125 -14.28 2.53 -2.87
C TYR A 125 -13.23 3.64 -2.92
N ALA A 126 -12.19 3.49 -3.73
CA ALA A 126 -11.12 4.47 -3.82
C ALA A 126 -11.62 5.83 -4.30
N ASN A 127 -12.48 5.84 -5.34
CA ASN A 127 -13.07 7.06 -5.89
C ASN A 127 -13.98 7.78 -4.89
N ALA A 128 -14.75 7.05 -4.08
CA ALA A 128 -15.60 7.63 -3.02
C ALA A 128 -14.78 8.30 -1.90
N HIS A 129 -13.49 8.04 -1.83
CA HIS A 129 -12.59 8.64 -0.83
C HIS A 129 -11.78 9.83 -1.37
N VAL A 130 -11.87 10.15 -2.65
CA VAL A 130 -11.24 11.35 -3.22
C VAL A 130 -11.75 12.61 -2.52
N GLY A 131 -10.83 13.48 -2.12
CA GLY A 131 -11.12 14.71 -1.35
C GLY A 131 -11.09 14.52 0.18
N LYS A 132 -11.02 13.28 0.69
CA LYS A 132 -10.88 13.04 2.14
C LYS A 132 -9.48 13.42 2.63
N ALA A 133 -9.39 13.78 3.91
CA ALA A 133 -8.13 14.21 4.51
C ALA A 133 -7.12 13.07 4.66
N PHE A 134 -5.83 13.42 4.67
CA PHE A 134 -4.75 12.48 4.96
C PHE A 134 -4.66 12.16 6.45
N GLY A 135 -4.37 10.89 6.76
CA GLY A 135 -4.29 10.39 8.13
C GLY A 135 -2.94 10.66 8.82
N TYR A 136 -2.59 11.93 9.08
CA TYR A 136 -1.37 12.24 9.83
C TYR A 136 -1.30 11.56 11.20
N LEU A 137 -2.43 11.47 11.90
CA LEU A 137 -2.53 10.79 13.20
C LEU A 137 -2.32 9.27 13.06
N ALA A 138 -2.76 8.68 11.94
CA ALA A 138 -2.49 7.28 11.64
C ALA A 138 -1.01 7.04 11.35
N LEU A 139 -0.39 7.95 10.59
CA LEU A 139 1.04 7.90 10.33
C LEU A 139 1.85 8.00 11.65
N LEU A 140 1.43 8.88 12.57
CA LEU A 140 2.01 8.99 13.90
C LEU A 140 1.78 7.70 14.72
N GLY A 141 0.57 7.15 14.69
CA GLY A 141 0.24 5.87 15.33
C GLY A 141 1.08 4.72 14.79
N SER A 142 1.30 4.67 13.47
CA SER A 142 2.20 3.70 12.83
C SER A 142 3.65 3.89 13.26
N ALA A 143 4.13 5.14 13.39
CA ALA A 143 5.47 5.43 13.87
C ALA A 143 5.66 5.00 15.36
N ILE A 144 4.69 5.28 16.21
CA ILE A 144 4.69 4.84 17.61
C ILE A 144 4.65 3.31 17.68
N PHE A 145 3.82 2.65 16.88
CA PHE A 145 3.78 1.19 16.80
C PHE A 145 5.13 0.60 16.38
N LEU A 146 5.79 1.20 15.39
CA LEU A 146 7.13 0.78 14.95
C LEU A 146 8.18 0.91 16.05
N LEU A 147 8.10 1.96 16.88
CA LEU A 147 9.09 2.24 17.92
C LEU A 147 8.84 1.48 19.21
N THR A 148 7.58 1.24 19.56
CA THR A 148 7.20 0.72 20.89
C THR A 148 6.50 -0.63 20.85
N GLY A 149 6.05 -1.09 19.69
CA GLY A 149 5.16 -2.24 19.54
C GLY A 149 3.71 -2.00 20.03
N TRP A 150 3.40 -0.78 20.51
CA TRP A 150 2.07 -0.42 20.99
C TRP A 150 1.21 0.15 19.87
N SER A 151 0.09 -0.52 19.57
CA SER A 151 -0.88 0.00 18.61
C SER A 151 -1.76 1.07 19.26
N LEU A 152 -1.46 2.32 19.01
CA LEU A 152 -2.36 3.43 19.33
C LEU A 152 -3.29 3.66 18.14
N ARG A 153 -4.57 3.30 18.28
CA ARG A 153 -5.60 3.62 17.29
C ARG A 153 -5.96 5.11 17.42
N LEU A 154 -5.16 5.97 16.82
CA LEU A 154 -5.41 7.42 16.77
C LEU A 154 -6.25 7.84 15.56
N MET A 155 -6.86 6.87 14.85
CA MET A 155 -7.60 7.13 13.62
C MET A 155 -9.02 7.66 13.88
N ARG A 156 -9.35 8.74 13.17
CA ARG A 156 -10.73 9.06 12.77
C ARG A 156 -11.05 8.29 11.49
N ALA A 157 -12.27 7.79 11.37
CA ALA A 157 -12.73 6.96 10.25
C ALA A 157 -12.55 7.61 8.86
N ASP A 158 -12.36 8.92 8.80
CA ASP A 158 -12.24 9.70 7.56
C ASP A 158 -10.81 9.95 7.08
N HIS A 159 -9.79 9.50 7.83
CA HIS A 159 -8.39 9.74 7.48
C HIS A 159 -7.77 8.52 6.81
N GLN A 160 -7.12 8.71 5.68
CA GLN A 160 -6.51 7.65 4.89
C GLN A 160 -4.98 7.79 4.84
N ILE A 161 -4.26 6.69 5.02
CA ILE A 161 -2.84 6.57 4.64
C ILE A 161 -2.74 5.80 3.33
N CYS A 162 -1.66 5.98 2.57
CA CYS A 162 -1.55 5.44 1.21
C CYS A 162 -1.78 3.92 1.14
N SER A 163 -1.09 3.14 1.96
CA SER A 163 -1.24 1.68 2.00
C SER A 163 -2.56 1.23 2.62
N GLY A 164 -3.05 1.94 3.64
CA GLY A 164 -4.38 1.69 4.22
C GLY A 164 -5.52 1.89 3.21
N LEU A 165 -5.43 2.91 2.35
CA LEU A 165 -6.40 3.14 1.28
C LEU A 165 -6.43 1.96 0.30
N VAL A 166 -5.25 1.49 -0.15
CA VAL A 166 -5.15 0.32 -1.03
C VAL A 166 -5.73 -0.93 -0.36
N VAL A 167 -5.36 -1.22 0.88
CA VAL A 167 -5.88 -2.40 1.62
C VAL A 167 -7.39 -2.35 1.74
N ARG A 168 -7.96 -1.21 2.15
CA ARG A 168 -9.43 -1.06 2.26
C ARG A 168 -10.13 -1.20 0.92
N ALA A 169 -9.56 -0.66 -0.15
CA ALA A 169 -10.11 -0.81 -1.49
C ALA A 169 -10.12 -2.29 -1.92
N LEU A 170 -9.04 -3.03 -1.69
CA LEU A 170 -8.95 -4.45 -1.98
C LEU A 170 -9.93 -5.28 -1.13
N HIS A 171 -10.08 -4.95 0.16
CA HIS A 171 -11.10 -5.56 1.03
C HIS A 171 -12.52 -5.30 0.52
N ALA A 172 -12.84 -4.07 0.10
CA ALA A 172 -14.12 -3.75 -0.53
C ALA A 172 -14.36 -4.56 -1.82
N GLY A 173 -13.28 -4.85 -2.55
CA GLY A 173 -13.30 -5.75 -3.70
C GLY A 173 -13.52 -7.23 -3.36
N GLY A 174 -13.39 -7.61 -2.09
CA GLY A 174 -13.50 -8.99 -1.62
C GLY A 174 -12.17 -9.73 -1.52
N LEU A 175 -11.04 -9.08 -1.81
CA LEU A 175 -9.70 -9.63 -1.56
C LEU A 175 -9.32 -9.37 -0.09
N LEU A 176 -9.69 -10.31 0.78
CA LEU A 176 -9.43 -10.20 2.21
C LEU A 176 -7.96 -10.51 2.50
N LEU A 177 -7.20 -9.45 2.71
CA LEU A 177 -5.81 -9.54 3.14
C LEU A 177 -5.77 -9.63 4.66
N ASP A 178 -4.85 -10.44 5.19
CA ASP A 178 -4.55 -10.46 6.63
C ASP A 178 -3.64 -9.24 6.98
N LEU A 179 -4.17 -8.05 6.69
CA LEU A 179 -3.52 -6.77 6.92
C LEU A 179 -4.54 -5.82 7.56
N ASP A 180 -4.17 -5.21 8.70
CA ASP A 180 -4.95 -4.14 9.29
C ASP A 180 -4.67 -2.82 8.56
N PRO A 181 -5.65 -2.25 7.82
CA PRO A 181 -5.43 -1.05 7.02
C PRO A 181 -5.02 0.17 7.83
N ASP A 182 -5.27 0.18 9.15
CA ASP A 182 -4.95 1.31 10.03
C ASP A 182 -3.45 1.42 10.35
N ILE A 183 -2.73 0.31 10.24
CA ILE A 183 -1.30 0.22 10.59
C ILE A 183 -0.44 -0.34 9.45
N THR A 184 -1.06 -0.72 8.33
CA THR A 184 -0.34 -1.29 7.18
C THR A 184 0.58 -0.25 6.55
N LEU A 185 1.84 -0.61 6.36
CA LEU A 185 2.86 0.17 5.67
C LEU A 185 3.02 -0.31 4.21
N PRO A 186 3.61 0.48 3.32
CA PRO A 186 3.95 0.02 1.97
C PRO A 186 4.82 -1.24 1.95
N ALA A 187 5.72 -1.41 2.92
CA ALA A 187 6.53 -2.62 3.08
C ALA A 187 5.70 -3.87 3.43
N ASP A 188 4.60 -3.71 4.19
CA ASP A 188 3.71 -4.85 4.50
C ASP A 188 2.99 -5.33 3.23
N LEU A 189 2.49 -4.39 2.39
CA LEU A 189 1.95 -4.72 1.07
C LEU A 189 3.01 -5.39 0.18
N ALA A 190 4.22 -4.81 0.14
CA ALA A 190 5.33 -5.37 -0.63
C ALA A 190 5.65 -6.81 -0.20
N THR A 191 5.70 -7.06 1.10
CA THR A 191 5.93 -8.41 1.66
C THR A 191 4.81 -9.36 1.27
N ARG A 192 3.56 -8.90 1.39
CA ARG A 192 2.38 -9.71 1.11
C ARG A 192 2.30 -10.18 -0.35
N PHE A 193 2.72 -9.32 -1.28
CA PHE A 193 2.70 -9.60 -2.72
C PHE A 193 4.08 -9.95 -3.30
N GLY A 194 5.11 -10.11 -2.49
CA GLY A 194 6.45 -10.48 -2.92
C GLY A 194 7.17 -9.41 -3.77
N VAL A 195 6.82 -8.13 -3.59
CA VAL A 195 7.32 -7.01 -4.39
C VAL A 195 8.70 -6.57 -3.88
N ARG A 196 9.75 -7.13 -4.45
CA ARG A 196 11.14 -6.77 -4.11
C ARG A 196 11.61 -5.61 -4.99
N ALA A 197 12.39 -4.68 -4.39
CA ALA A 197 13.09 -3.64 -5.14
C ALA A 197 14.02 -4.25 -6.21
N ARG A 198 14.30 -3.50 -7.27
CA ARG A 198 15.38 -3.86 -8.21
C ARG A 198 16.72 -3.73 -7.45
N THR A 199 17.51 -4.79 -7.41
CA THR A 199 18.88 -4.79 -6.88
C THR A 199 19.85 -4.28 -7.94
#